data_c5c81c33e21271673f6461db08fbe540
#
_entry.id   c5c81c33e21271673f6461db08fbe540
#
_cell.length_a   1.000
_cell.length_b   1.000
_cell.length_c   1.000
_cell.angle_alpha   90.00
_cell.angle_beta   90.00
_cell.angle_gamma   90.00
#
_symmetry.space_group_name_H-M   'P 1'
#
loop_
_entity.id
_entity.type
_entity.pdbx_description
1 polymer ?
#
loop_
_entity_poly.entity_id
_entity_poly.type
_entity_poly.pdbx_seq_one_letter_code
_entity_poly.pdbx_strand_id
1 'polypeptide(L)'
;MQIIRVNAKVIQDDSGVFTEIPVLLDENQEIIKPLMEYTLKLKRDGMSQSTIMNCIKATQLLLEYMSANTSGFQNPESLFENFTSRLYTGTIGDDGLDPSGLYWLPCSKQVCKLYINALTKLTDWLASNNNGTAMNPLVEANTSAQRLKYASWFRKNHNNFLGHLKDTHIHLTARYARNIQGKRPLGKQSQEAIEFPEHHFSEFYFNGLGGAIDRRVVLRDQLILLLMHGGGLRESETLHLWVEDVSIDPLNNNSMKVRIYHPEDGKAPNNWRGRTGKTTRAAYLKEQYALSPRNDLMGKKRVGWKSTVTDSKDEYLEVHWFPNIFGEIFARLWKDYIRFLTVIERNHPYAFISFHRDHIGKPYTLNAFHDSYRQGLKRIGLTPCKSQGLSPHSHRHSYGRRLRRAGIPEVVIKKCLHHASLESQIVYTSPTAKEVSSILNAASISLLTPTESVDQTSIPSWLVLMEHGFSDIDPVGLFTGKNPKLGKIL
;
A
#
# COMPACT_ATOMS: atom_id res chain seq x y z
N MET A 1 -23.30 22.51 6.60
CA MET A 1 -21.95 23.06 6.27
C MET A 1 -21.32 22.23 5.15
N GLN A 2 -21.04 22.81 4.00
CA GLN A 2 -20.38 22.10 2.91
C GLN A 2 -18.88 22.42 2.95
N ILE A 3 -18.06 21.42 3.29
CA ILE A 3 -16.61 21.56 3.35
C ILE A 3 -16.00 21.03 2.07
N ILE A 4 -15.28 21.89 1.35
CA ILE A 4 -14.71 21.59 0.05
C ILE A 4 -13.20 21.42 0.18
N ARG A 5 -12.67 20.32 -0.37
CA ARG A 5 -11.24 20.10 -0.47
C ARG A 5 -10.72 20.58 -1.82
N VAL A 6 -9.71 21.44 -1.78
CA VAL A 6 -9.00 21.93 -2.97
C VAL A 6 -7.49 21.79 -2.81
N ASN A 7 -6.75 21.84 -3.91
CA ASN A 7 -5.29 21.94 -3.88
C ASN A 7 -4.91 23.42 -4.02
N ALA A 8 -4.18 23.94 -3.05
CA ALA A 8 -3.69 25.32 -3.04
C ALA A 8 -2.18 25.36 -3.36
N LYS A 9 -1.76 26.43 -4.02
CA LYS A 9 -0.34 26.78 -4.21
C LYS A 9 -0.02 27.87 -3.20
N VAL A 10 0.87 27.57 -2.27
CA VAL A 10 1.27 28.48 -1.21
C VAL A 10 2.69 28.94 -1.44
N ILE A 11 2.94 30.24 -1.39
CA ILE A 11 4.26 30.86 -1.37
C ILE A 11 4.61 31.11 0.11
N GLN A 12 5.73 30.59 0.57
CA GLN A 12 6.15 30.70 1.97
C GLN A 12 7.27 31.74 2.16
N ASP A 13 7.94 32.13 1.10
CA ASP A 13 9.10 33.04 1.12
C ASP A 13 9.22 33.81 -0.20
N ASP A 14 10.20 34.69 -0.27
CA ASP A 14 10.45 35.57 -1.43
C ASP A 14 11.08 34.85 -2.64
N SER A 15 11.31 33.54 -2.55
CA SER A 15 11.87 32.75 -3.67
C SER A 15 10.91 32.62 -4.85
N GLY A 16 9.60 32.88 -4.62
CA GLY A 16 8.55 32.67 -5.62
C GLY A 16 8.25 31.17 -5.90
N VAL A 17 8.83 30.26 -5.13
CA VAL A 17 8.58 28.82 -5.26
C VAL A 17 7.28 28.42 -4.58
N PHE A 18 6.39 27.79 -5.34
CA PHE A 18 5.11 27.31 -4.80
C PHE A 18 5.26 25.98 -4.11
N THR A 19 4.63 25.85 -2.94
CA THR A 19 4.37 24.57 -2.29
C THR A 19 2.90 24.20 -2.52
N GLU A 20 2.65 23.10 -3.25
CA GLU A 20 1.29 22.58 -3.42
C GLU A 20 0.90 21.74 -2.20
N ILE A 21 -0.26 22.06 -1.60
CA ILE A 21 -0.86 21.35 -0.46
C ILE A 21 -2.37 21.21 -0.63
N PRO A 22 -2.99 20.15 -0.08
CA PRO A 22 -4.44 20.08 0.05
C PRO A 22 -4.88 21.00 1.19
N VAL A 23 -5.96 21.77 0.96
CA VAL A 23 -6.61 22.62 1.96
C VAL A 23 -8.09 22.33 2.00
N LEU A 24 -8.75 22.66 3.10
CA LEU A 24 -10.21 22.68 3.23
C LEU A 24 -10.69 24.13 3.20
N LEU A 25 -11.79 24.33 2.48
CA LEU A 25 -12.55 25.55 2.50
C LEU A 25 -13.81 25.35 3.34
N ASP A 26 -14.15 26.33 4.14
CA ASP A 26 -15.40 26.39 4.88
C ASP A 26 -16.61 26.77 3.98
N GLU A 27 -17.76 26.99 4.57
CA GLU A 27 -18.99 27.38 3.85
C GLU A 27 -18.90 28.77 3.19
N ASN A 28 -18.04 29.64 3.68
CA ASN A 28 -17.76 30.95 3.11
C ASN A 28 -16.67 30.90 2.03
N GLN A 29 -16.20 29.71 1.66
CA GLN A 29 -15.09 29.47 0.73
C GLN A 29 -13.75 30.01 1.24
N GLU A 30 -13.63 30.26 2.55
CA GLU A 30 -12.39 30.66 3.18
C GLU A 30 -11.54 29.45 3.57
N ILE A 31 -10.21 29.60 3.46
CA ILE A 31 -9.27 28.55 3.84
C ILE A 31 -9.24 28.39 5.36
N ILE A 32 -9.37 27.17 5.84
CA ILE A 32 -9.17 26.82 7.26
C ILE A 32 -7.69 26.93 7.59
N LYS A 33 -7.25 28.16 7.96
CA LYS A 33 -5.83 28.51 8.18
C LYS A 33 -5.09 27.59 9.13
N PRO A 34 -5.62 27.20 10.33
CA PRO A 34 -4.89 26.33 11.25
C PRO A 34 -4.57 24.96 10.64
N LEU A 35 -5.48 24.40 9.83
CA LEU A 35 -5.24 23.14 9.14
C LEU A 35 -4.22 23.30 8.00
N MET A 36 -4.26 24.41 7.28
CA MET A 36 -3.28 24.74 6.24
C MET A 36 -1.87 24.83 6.83
N GLU A 37 -1.69 25.53 7.93
CA GLU A 37 -0.39 25.67 8.63
C GLU A 37 0.13 24.32 9.11
N TYR A 38 -0.75 23.49 9.70
CA TYR A 38 -0.38 22.11 10.08
C TYR A 38 0.00 21.25 8.88
N THR A 39 -0.70 21.39 7.76
CA THR A 39 -0.39 20.68 6.52
C THR A 39 0.99 21.07 5.97
N LEU A 40 1.32 22.36 6.00
CA LEU A 40 2.67 22.86 5.65
C LEU A 40 3.74 22.30 6.58
N LYS A 41 3.47 22.25 7.90
CA LYS A 41 4.34 21.61 8.86
C LYS A 41 4.58 20.13 8.53
N LEU A 42 3.52 19.35 8.28
CA LEU A 42 3.64 17.94 7.93
C LEU A 42 4.50 17.74 6.66
N LYS A 43 4.36 18.63 5.68
CA LYS A 43 5.16 18.58 4.46
C LYS A 43 6.64 18.89 4.72
N ARG A 44 6.96 19.90 5.55
CA ARG A 44 8.33 20.22 6.00
C ARG A 44 8.97 19.07 6.78
N ASP A 45 8.17 18.39 7.60
CA ASP A 45 8.63 17.24 8.39
C ASP A 45 8.80 15.96 7.52
N GLY A 46 8.67 16.04 6.21
CA GLY A 46 8.83 14.91 5.27
C GLY A 46 7.74 13.85 5.38
N MET A 47 6.57 14.19 5.94
CA MET A 47 5.48 13.24 6.08
C MET A 47 4.92 12.82 4.73
N SER A 48 4.57 11.54 4.61
CA SER A 48 4.02 11.01 3.36
C SER A 48 2.72 11.71 2.96
N GLN A 49 2.51 11.85 1.66
CA GLN A 49 1.27 12.45 1.12
C GLN A 49 0.00 11.72 1.62
N SER A 50 0.06 10.41 1.83
CA SER A 50 -1.08 9.68 2.40
C SER A 50 -1.36 10.07 3.85
N THR A 51 -0.33 10.36 4.64
CA THR A 51 -0.48 10.89 6.01
C THR A 51 -1.17 12.24 6.00
N ILE A 52 -0.75 13.14 5.11
CA ILE A 52 -1.37 14.47 4.92
C ILE A 52 -2.83 14.31 4.50
N MET A 53 -3.12 13.47 3.50
CA MET A 53 -4.48 13.24 3.02
C MET A 53 -5.39 12.61 4.07
N ASN A 54 -4.88 11.71 4.91
CA ASN A 54 -5.65 11.14 6.02
C ASN A 54 -5.98 12.21 7.07
N CYS A 55 -5.07 13.14 7.35
CA CYS A 55 -5.32 14.27 8.24
C CYS A 55 -6.43 15.17 7.68
N ILE A 56 -6.31 15.58 6.42
CA ILE A 56 -7.32 16.40 5.72
C ILE A 56 -8.69 15.70 5.74
N LYS A 57 -8.76 14.40 5.39
CA LYS A 57 -10.04 13.68 5.37
C LYS A 57 -10.63 13.51 6.77
N ALA A 58 -9.81 13.20 7.77
CA ALA A 58 -10.27 13.08 9.15
C ALA A 58 -10.80 14.41 9.68
N THR A 59 -10.12 15.52 9.38
CA THR A 59 -10.58 16.87 9.76
C THR A 59 -11.87 17.25 9.04
N GLN A 60 -11.99 16.94 7.75
CA GLN A 60 -13.22 17.14 7.00
C GLN A 60 -14.41 16.44 7.68
N LEU A 61 -14.25 15.15 7.99
CA LEU A 61 -15.30 14.36 8.68
C LEU A 61 -15.63 14.95 10.07
N LEU A 62 -14.64 15.38 10.84
CA LEU A 62 -14.88 15.99 12.15
C LEU A 62 -15.68 17.27 12.02
N LEU A 63 -15.35 18.14 11.08
CA LEU A 63 -16.06 19.40 10.85
C LEU A 63 -17.48 19.17 10.33
N GLU A 64 -17.68 18.21 9.42
CA GLU A 64 -19.01 17.77 8.96
C GLU A 64 -19.85 17.28 10.14
N TYR A 65 -19.26 16.47 11.04
CA TYR A 65 -19.91 15.97 12.24
C TYR A 65 -20.29 17.09 13.22
N MET A 66 -19.37 18.04 13.46
CA MET A 66 -19.64 19.21 14.31
C MET A 66 -20.78 20.05 13.76
N SER A 67 -20.80 20.27 12.46
CA SER A 67 -21.84 21.04 11.78
C SER A 67 -23.24 20.40 11.88
N ALA A 68 -23.30 19.07 11.82
CA ALA A 68 -24.55 18.33 11.91
C ALA A 68 -25.07 18.16 13.36
N ASN A 69 -24.23 18.40 14.37
CA ASN A 69 -24.53 18.15 15.78
C ASN A 69 -24.21 19.38 16.66
N THR A 70 -24.81 20.52 16.35
CA THR A 70 -24.48 21.82 16.98
C THR A 70 -24.84 21.94 18.46
N SER A 71 -25.79 21.14 18.97
CA SER A 71 -26.34 21.27 20.33
C SER A 71 -25.85 20.16 21.33
N GLY A 72 -24.96 19.26 20.91
CA GLY A 72 -24.75 17.99 21.64
C GLY A 72 -23.47 17.87 22.45
N PHE A 73 -22.60 18.90 22.52
CA PHE A 73 -21.27 18.72 23.10
C PHE A 73 -20.97 19.70 24.22
N GLN A 74 -20.71 19.16 25.43
CA GLN A 74 -20.36 19.96 26.59
C GLN A 74 -18.88 20.40 26.59
N ASN A 75 -18.01 19.61 25.97
CA ASN A 75 -16.58 19.86 25.87
C ASN A 75 -15.94 19.16 24.67
N PRO A 76 -14.71 19.53 24.26
CA PRO A 76 -14.02 18.93 23.13
C PRO A 76 -13.78 17.40 23.24
N GLU A 77 -13.63 16.88 24.46
CA GLU A 77 -13.42 15.46 24.70
C GLU A 77 -14.65 14.65 24.39
N SER A 78 -15.84 15.06 24.90
CA SER A 78 -17.12 14.40 24.60
C SER A 78 -17.48 14.48 23.13
N LEU A 79 -17.17 15.58 22.45
CA LEU A 79 -17.29 15.69 21.00
C LEU A 79 -16.46 14.60 20.32
N PHE A 80 -15.19 14.45 20.71
CA PHE A 80 -14.28 13.50 20.08
C PHE A 80 -14.69 12.03 20.37
N GLU A 81 -15.17 11.73 21.58
CA GLU A 81 -15.71 10.41 21.92
C GLU A 81 -16.91 10.03 21.06
N ASN A 82 -17.89 10.94 20.96
CA ASN A 82 -19.07 10.71 20.14
C ASN A 82 -18.73 10.58 18.65
N PHE A 83 -17.88 11.47 18.12
CA PHE A 83 -17.37 11.38 16.75
C PHE A 83 -16.71 10.04 16.47
N THR A 84 -15.80 9.60 17.35
CA THR A 84 -15.10 8.31 17.15
C THR A 84 -16.04 7.13 17.24
N SER A 85 -17.07 7.18 18.10
CA SER A 85 -18.11 6.16 18.15
C SER A 85 -18.83 6.06 16.79
N ARG A 86 -19.22 7.20 16.20
CA ARG A 86 -19.93 7.24 14.91
C ARG A 86 -19.04 6.80 13.73
N LEU A 87 -17.75 6.96 13.79
CA LEU A 87 -16.84 6.34 12.80
C LEU A 87 -16.95 4.80 12.78
N TYR A 88 -17.21 4.18 13.95
CA TYR A 88 -17.35 2.71 14.05
C TYR A 88 -18.75 2.21 13.74
N THR A 89 -19.78 2.95 14.10
CA THR A 89 -21.18 2.51 13.99
C THR A 89 -21.88 3.05 12.75
N GLY A 90 -21.36 4.11 12.16
CA GLY A 90 -22.11 4.95 11.22
C GLY A 90 -23.10 5.85 11.93
N THR A 91 -23.88 6.59 11.14
CA THR A 91 -24.90 7.54 11.63
C THR A 91 -26.33 7.13 11.26
N ILE A 92 -26.49 6.08 10.46
CA ILE A 92 -27.79 5.56 10.00
C ILE A 92 -28.42 4.71 11.12
N GLY A 93 -29.66 5.02 11.47
CA GLY A 93 -30.44 4.27 12.46
C GLY A 93 -30.97 2.93 11.91
N ASP A 94 -31.56 2.14 12.80
CA ASP A 94 -32.18 0.83 12.45
C ASP A 94 -33.36 0.98 11.47
N ASP A 95 -33.98 2.13 11.43
CA ASP A 95 -35.04 2.52 10.49
C ASP A 95 -34.52 2.94 9.10
N GLY A 96 -33.19 2.94 8.90
CA GLY A 96 -32.53 3.39 7.67
C GLY A 96 -32.44 4.91 7.54
N LEU A 97 -32.86 5.68 8.53
CA LEU A 97 -32.82 7.15 8.52
C LEU A 97 -31.62 7.67 9.31
N ASP A 98 -31.19 8.87 8.97
CA ASP A 98 -30.16 9.61 9.70
C ASP A 98 -30.63 11.06 9.94
N PRO A 99 -31.11 11.38 11.15
CA PRO A 99 -31.53 12.76 11.48
C PRO A 99 -30.42 13.79 11.38
N SER A 100 -29.14 13.40 11.45
CA SER A 100 -28.01 14.30 11.27
C SER A 100 -27.75 14.65 9.79
N GLY A 101 -28.32 13.90 8.85
CA GLY A 101 -28.13 14.07 7.40
C GLY A 101 -26.75 13.65 6.88
N LEU A 102 -25.88 13.04 7.71
CA LEU A 102 -24.53 12.63 7.33
C LEU A 102 -24.49 11.33 6.52
N TYR A 103 -25.39 10.39 6.82
CA TYR A 103 -25.51 9.08 6.17
C TYR A 103 -24.18 8.31 6.10
N TRP A 104 -23.41 8.38 7.19
CA TRP A 104 -22.14 7.67 7.24
C TRP A 104 -22.33 6.17 7.45
N LEU A 105 -21.63 5.39 6.65
CA LEU A 105 -21.48 3.96 6.86
C LEU A 105 -20.34 3.66 7.84
N PRO A 106 -20.39 2.54 8.58
CA PRO A 106 -19.33 2.12 9.49
C PRO A 106 -17.98 2.00 8.78
N CYS A 107 -16.95 2.61 9.34
CA CYS A 107 -15.57 2.47 8.87
C CYS A 107 -14.89 1.25 9.50
N SER A 108 -13.93 0.65 8.79
CA SER A 108 -13.12 -0.43 9.36
C SER A 108 -12.30 0.07 10.55
N LYS A 109 -12.05 -0.80 11.55
CA LYS A 109 -11.25 -0.48 12.74
C LYS A 109 -9.88 0.12 12.39
N GLN A 110 -9.28 -0.31 11.28
CA GLN A 110 -8.00 0.20 10.80
C GLN A 110 -8.10 1.64 10.30
N VAL A 111 -9.13 1.97 9.53
CA VAL A 111 -9.39 3.33 9.02
C VAL A 111 -9.74 4.27 10.17
N CYS A 112 -10.63 3.85 11.10
CA CYS A 112 -10.94 4.64 12.29
C CYS A 112 -9.67 4.98 13.08
N LYS A 113 -8.78 4.01 13.30
CA LYS A 113 -7.52 4.24 14.01
C LYS A 113 -6.61 5.24 13.31
N LEU A 114 -6.57 5.22 11.96
CA LEU A 114 -5.81 6.22 11.19
C LEU A 114 -6.37 7.63 11.41
N TYR A 115 -7.69 7.80 11.36
CA TYR A 115 -8.34 9.10 11.57
C TYR A 115 -8.20 9.61 13.01
N ILE A 116 -8.42 8.74 14.00
CA ILE A 116 -8.20 9.06 15.43
C ILE A 116 -6.77 9.55 15.65
N ASN A 117 -5.77 8.83 15.15
CA ASN A 117 -4.38 9.21 15.30
C ASN A 117 -4.03 10.54 14.58
N ALA A 118 -4.61 10.77 13.39
CA ALA A 118 -4.39 11.99 12.64
C ALA A 118 -4.96 13.21 13.37
N LEU A 119 -6.20 13.11 13.85
CA LEU A 119 -6.86 14.17 14.62
C LEU A 119 -6.20 14.40 15.98
N THR A 120 -5.80 13.34 16.69
CA THR A 120 -5.06 13.49 17.96
C THR A 120 -3.80 14.33 17.76
N LYS A 121 -3.00 14.04 16.72
CA LYS A 121 -1.79 14.81 16.42
C LYS A 121 -2.08 16.26 16.00
N LEU A 122 -3.13 16.47 15.21
CA LEU A 122 -3.55 17.81 14.81
C LEU A 122 -3.99 18.63 16.02
N THR A 123 -4.86 18.08 16.87
CA THR A 123 -5.41 18.81 18.03
C THR A 123 -4.37 19.03 19.12
N ASP A 124 -3.40 18.13 19.29
CA ASP A 124 -2.23 18.37 20.14
C ASP A 124 -1.40 19.55 19.65
N TRP A 125 -1.15 19.62 18.36
CA TRP A 125 -0.40 20.70 17.75
C TRP A 125 -1.14 22.04 17.87
N LEU A 126 -2.46 22.03 17.64
CA LEU A 126 -3.30 23.23 17.83
C LEU A 126 -3.31 23.68 19.29
N ALA A 127 -3.45 22.75 20.23
CA ALA A 127 -3.43 23.06 21.66
C ALA A 127 -2.09 23.67 22.09
N SER A 128 -0.98 23.13 21.58
CA SER A 128 0.38 23.65 21.90
C SER A 128 0.62 25.06 21.34
N ASN A 129 0.03 25.40 20.17
CA ASN A 129 0.25 26.69 19.53
C ASN A 129 -0.71 27.80 20.03
N ASN A 130 -1.93 27.41 20.44
CA ASN A 130 -3.01 28.36 20.77
C ASN A 130 -3.42 28.33 22.25
N ASN A 131 -2.62 27.72 23.15
CA ASN A 131 -2.96 27.48 24.55
C ASN A 131 -4.33 26.84 24.77
N GLY A 132 -4.77 26.00 23.82
CA GLY A 132 -6.04 25.28 23.84
C GLY A 132 -5.96 23.93 24.51
N THR A 133 -7.09 23.22 24.59
CA THR A 133 -7.18 21.88 25.14
C THR A 133 -7.16 20.85 24.02
N ALA A 134 -6.36 19.79 24.16
CA ALA A 134 -6.35 18.69 23.21
C ALA A 134 -7.65 17.89 23.29
N MET A 135 -8.26 17.54 22.16
CA MET A 135 -9.51 16.75 22.11
C MET A 135 -9.36 15.30 22.59
N ASN A 136 -8.14 14.78 22.57
CA ASN A 136 -7.82 13.44 23.05
C ASN A 136 -6.67 13.50 24.07
N PRO A 137 -6.94 13.96 25.31
CA PRO A 137 -5.90 14.17 26.29
C PRO A 137 -5.21 12.88 26.71
N LEU A 138 -4.03 13.02 27.31
CA LEU A 138 -3.36 11.93 28.01
C LEU A 138 -3.99 11.76 29.39
N VAL A 139 -4.44 10.54 29.67
CA VAL A 139 -5.00 10.13 30.97
C VAL A 139 -4.13 9.05 31.60
N GLU A 140 -4.19 8.91 32.92
CA GLU A 140 -3.41 7.91 33.60
C GLU A 140 -3.82 6.49 33.18
N ALA A 141 -2.82 5.61 32.98
CA ALA A 141 -3.01 4.27 32.45
C ALA A 141 -3.58 3.32 33.51
N ASN A 142 -4.87 3.24 33.63
CA ASN A 142 -5.56 2.47 34.70
C ASN A 142 -5.97 1.05 34.29
N THR A 143 -6.03 0.73 32.99
CA THR A 143 -6.44 -0.60 32.55
C THR A 143 -5.28 -1.58 32.36
N SER A 144 -5.51 -2.89 32.56
CA SER A 144 -4.51 -3.94 32.34
C SER A 144 -3.92 -3.91 30.93
N ALA A 145 -4.73 -3.58 29.89
CA ALA A 145 -4.28 -3.46 28.51
C ALA A 145 -3.32 -2.24 28.32
N GLN A 146 -3.58 -1.14 29.00
CA GLN A 146 -2.71 0.04 28.99
C GLN A 146 -1.38 -0.23 29.72
N ARG A 147 -1.44 -0.93 30.85
CA ARG A 147 -0.24 -1.36 31.61
C ARG A 147 0.63 -2.33 30.80
N LEU A 148 0.03 -3.28 30.07
CA LEU A 148 0.76 -4.18 29.18
C LEU A 148 1.43 -3.45 28.00
N LYS A 149 0.76 -2.45 27.43
CA LYS A 149 1.37 -1.60 26.38
C LYS A 149 2.55 -0.80 26.93
N TYR A 150 2.42 -0.28 28.14
CA TYR A 150 3.51 0.39 28.84
C TYR A 150 4.69 -0.56 29.10
N ALA A 151 4.44 -1.76 29.60
CA ALA A 151 5.49 -2.76 29.84
C ALA A 151 6.21 -3.15 28.53
N SER A 152 5.47 -3.30 27.44
CA SER A 152 6.03 -3.59 26.11
C SER A 152 6.88 -2.43 25.58
N TRP A 153 6.39 -1.20 25.74
CA TRP A 153 7.13 0.02 25.36
C TRP A 153 8.40 0.15 26.21
N PHE A 154 8.31 -0.07 27.53
CA PHE A 154 9.43 -0.02 28.47
C PHE A 154 10.52 -1.03 28.08
N ARG A 155 10.16 -2.31 27.81
CA ARG A 155 11.12 -3.32 27.36
C ARG A 155 11.82 -2.90 26.06
N LYS A 156 11.07 -2.39 25.08
CA LYS A 156 11.60 -1.96 23.79
C LYS A 156 12.59 -0.79 23.93
N ASN A 157 12.36 0.13 24.86
CA ASN A 157 13.20 1.30 25.07
C ASN A 157 14.34 1.06 26.07
N HIS A 158 14.14 0.19 27.07
CA HIS A 158 15.17 -0.16 28.05
C HIS A 158 16.30 -0.99 27.44
N ASN A 159 15.98 -1.88 26.50
CA ASN A 159 16.95 -2.71 25.80
C ASN A 159 17.63 -1.99 24.62
N ASN A 160 17.37 -0.73 24.38
CA ASN A 160 18.08 0.08 23.39
C ASN A 160 19.47 0.47 23.93
N PHE A 161 20.52 0.28 23.14
CA PHE A 161 21.92 0.57 23.48
C PHE A 161 22.15 1.97 24.11
N LEU A 162 21.30 2.96 23.79
CA LEU A 162 21.32 4.31 24.34
C LEU A 162 20.16 4.60 25.30
N GLY A 163 19.47 3.57 25.81
CA GLY A 163 18.31 3.74 26.70
C GLY A 163 18.61 4.48 28.00
N HIS A 164 19.84 4.38 28.50
CA HIS A 164 20.31 5.05 29.74
C HIS A 164 20.55 6.57 29.60
N LEU A 165 20.63 7.06 28.34
CA LEU A 165 20.81 8.51 28.08
C LEU A 165 19.47 9.24 27.90
N LYS A 166 18.34 8.51 27.91
CA LYS A 166 17.00 9.12 27.77
C LYS A 166 16.56 9.67 29.13
N ASP A 167 16.17 10.92 29.11
CA ASP A 167 15.72 11.71 30.24
C ASP A 167 14.64 11.01 31.08
N THR A 168 14.70 11.08 32.39
CA THR A 168 13.73 10.51 33.35
C THR A 168 12.29 11.01 33.13
N HIS A 169 12.10 12.16 32.49
CA HIS A 169 10.79 12.67 32.09
C HIS A 169 10.04 11.74 31.13
N ILE A 170 10.75 10.91 30.37
CA ILE A 170 10.12 9.92 29.48
C ILE A 170 9.42 8.81 30.26
N HIS A 171 9.88 8.49 31.46
CA HIS A 171 9.24 7.53 32.37
C HIS A 171 7.88 8.02 32.89
N LEU A 172 7.72 9.32 33.07
CA LEU A 172 6.47 9.92 33.52
C LEU A 172 5.43 9.92 32.40
N THR A 173 5.83 10.27 31.16
CA THR A 173 4.93 10.25 30.00
C THR A 173 4.45 8.84 29.62
N ALA A 174 5.20 7.81 30.00
CA ALA A 174 4.83 6.42 29.71
C ALA A 174 3.75 5.85 30.66
N ARG A 175 3.44 6.52 31.75
CA ARG A 175 2.30 6.19 32.63
C ARG A 175 0.98 6.66 32.07
N TYR A 176 1.00 7.52 31.06
CA TYR A 176 -0.19 8.09 30.46
C TYR A 176 -0.52 7.40 29.14
N ALA A 177 -1.81 7.23 28.89
CA ALA A 177 -2.35 6.74 27.64
C ALA A 177 -3.36 7.75 27.10
N ARG A 178 -3.57 7.76 25.80
CA ARG A 178 -4.67 8.56 25.22
C ARG A 178 -6.01 8.05 25.74
N ASN A 179 -6.91 8.96 26.07
CA ASN A 179 -8.28 8.64 26.48
C ASN A 179 -8.94 7.73 25.43
N ILE A 180 -8.85 8.11 24.17
CA ILE A 180 -9.35 7.32 23.06
C ILE A 180 -8.19 6.72 22.25
N GLN A 181 -8.05 5.38 22.29
CA GLN A 181 -6.98 4.65 21.58
C GLN A 181 -7.45 3.98 20.28
N GLY A 182 -8.74 3.99 20.04
CA GLY A 182 -9.38 3.23 18.97
C GLY A 182 -9.49 1.72 19.25
N LYS A 183 -10.47 1.07 18.63
CA LYS A 183 -10.67 -0.37 18.76
C LYS A 183 -9.51 -1.14 18.11
N ARG A 184 -9.03 -2.18 18.81
CA ARG A 184 -7.96 -3.04 18.29
C ARG A 184 -8.48 -3.80 17.07
N PRO A 185 -7.83 -3.70 15.90
CA PRO A 185 -8.14 -4.57 14.77
C PRO A 185 -7.76 -6.01 15.13
N LEU A 186 -8.48 -6.99 14.59
CA LEU A 186 -8.09 -8.39 14.71
C LEU A 186 -6.69 -8.58 14.13
N GLY A 187 -5.84 -9.31 14.85
CA GLY A 187 -4.55 -9.74 14.30
C GLY A 187 -4.83 -10.65 13.10
N LYS A 188 -4.30 -10.30 11.96
CA LYS A 188 -4.33 -11.19 10.80
C LYS A 188 -3.11 -12.10 10.91
N GLN A 189 -3.31 -13.42 11.07
CA GLN A 189 -2.28 -14.37 10.65
C GLN A 189 -2.05 -14.07 9.17
N SER A 190 -0.82 -13.82 8.78
CA SER A 190 -0.35 -13.36 7.47
C SER A 190 -1.44 -13.14 6.41
N GLN A 191 -1.59 -11.92 5.89
CA GLN A 191 -2.43 -11.73 4.71
C GLN A 191 -1.77 -12.51 3.58
N GLU A 192 -2.44 -13.55 3.11
CA GLU A 192 -2.04 -14.24 1.90
C GLU A 192 -1.97 -13.22 0.76
N ALA A 193 -0.78 -13.10 0.14
CA ALA A 193 -0.63 -12.25 -1.04
C ALA A 193 -1.37 -12.91 -2.19
N ILE A 194 -2.40 -12.25 -2.69
CA ILE A 194 -3.17 -12.75 -3.83
C ILE A 194 -2.39 -12.40 -5.09
N GLU A 195 -1.80 -13.44 -5.70
CA GLU A 195 -1.07 -13.33 -6.96
C GLU A 195 -1.99 -13.13 -8.15
N PHE A 196 -1.49 -12.54 -9.23
CA PHE A 196 -2.18 -12.54 -10.52
C PHE A 196 -2.23 -13.99 -11.04
N PRO A 197 -3.39 -14.50 -11.50
CA PRO A 197 -3.50 -15.88 -11.98
C PRO A 197 -2.59 -16.13 -13.20
N GLU A 198 -1.55 -16.94 -13.03
CA GLU A 198 -0.53 -17.19 -14.07
C GLU A 198 -1.11 -17.70 -15.39
N HIS A 199 -2.20 -18.49 -15.34
CA HIS A 199 -2.87 -18.99 -16.55
C HIS A 199 -3.52 -17.90 -17.40
N HIS A 200 -3.86 -16.74 -16.81
CA HIS A 200 -4.35 -15.57 -17.54
C HIS A 200 -3.24 -14.64 -18.01
N PHE A 201 -1.98 -14.83 -17.56
CA PHE A 201 -0.93 -13.88 -17.88
C PHE A 201 -0.66 -13.74 -19.36
N SER A 202 -0.51 -14.85 -20.08
CA SER A 202 -0.25 -14.86 -21.54
C SER A 202 -1.39 -14.19 -22.30
N GLU A 203 -2.63 -14.54 -21.99
CA GLU A 203 -3.80 -13.95 -22.62
C GLU A 203 -3.91 -12.45 -22.32
N PHE A 204 -3.70 -12.04 -21.07
CA PHE A 204 -3.70 -10.63 -20.69
C PHE A 204 -2.59 -9.84 -21.38
N TYR A 205 -1.39 -10.43 -21.50
CA TYR A 205 -0.24 -9.81 -22.15
C TYR A 205 -0.48 -9.61 -23.66
N PHE A 206 -0.94 -10.65 -24.38
CA PHE A 206 -1.08 -10.61 -25.84
C PHE A 206 -2.42 -10.03 -26.31
N ASN A 207 -3.53 -10.42 -25.71
CA ASN A 207 -4.88 -10.04 -26.14
C ASN A 207 -5.44 -8.89 -25.28
N GLY A 208 -5.10 -8.85 -23.99
CA GLY A 208 -5.51 -7.79 -23.08
C GLY A 208 -4.81 -6.47 -23.39
N LEU A 209 -3.56 -6.33 -23.03
CA LEU A 209 -2.76 -5.12 -23.32
C LEU A 209 -2.37 -5.05 -24.79
N GLY A 210 -1.98 -6.18 -25.38
CA GLY A 210 -1.62 -6.29 -26.79
C GLY A 210 -2.77 -6.03 -27.76
N GLY A 211 -4.02 -6.15 -27.33
CA GLY A 211 -5.22 -5.87 -28.12
C GLY A 211 -5.57 -4.37 -28.24
N ALA A 212 -4.73 -3.44 -27.78
CA ALA A 212 -4.94 -2.02 -28.01
C ALA A 212 -4.61 -1.65 -29.48
N ILE A 213 -5.37 -0.71 -30.04
CA ILE A 213 -5.24 -0.29 -31.44
C ILE A 213 -3.88 0.38 -31.72
N ASP A 214 -3.43 1.24 -30.79
CA ASP A 214 -2.17 1.97 -30.94
C ASP A 214 -0.99 1.11 -30.50
N ARG A 215 -0.14 0.72 -31.42
CA ARG A 215 1.07 -0.08 -31.17
C ARG A 215 2.00 0.54 -30.12
N ARG A 216 2.07 1.87 -30.04
CA ARG A 216 2.90 2.60 -29.07
C ARG A 216 2.38 2.39 -27.65
N VAL A 217 1.05 2.39 -27.48
CA VAL A 217 0.37 2.10 -26.22
C VAL A 217 0.61 0.65 -25.81
N VAL A 218 0.49 -0.29 -26.76
CA VAL A 218 0.78 -1.71 -26.52
C VAL A 218 2.17 -1.89 -25.95
N LEU A 219 3.20 -1.39 -26.64
CA LEU A 219 4.59 -1.55 -26.22
C LEU A 219 4.85 -0.95 -24.85
N ARG A 220 4.36 0.28 -24.59
CA ARG A 220 4.49 0.95 -23.30
C ARG A 220 3.90 0.12 -22.16
N ASP A 221 2.66 -0.33 -22.32
CA ASP A 221 1.94 -0.98 -21.24
C ASP A 221 2.44 -2.42 -21.01
N GLN A 222 2.87 -3.11 -22.07
CA GLN A 222 3.58 -4.39 -21.96
C GLN A 222 4.93 -4.25 -21.25
N LEU A 223 5.71 -3.22 -21.53
CA LEU A 223 6.98 -2.93 -20.83
C LEU A 223 6.74 -2.67 -19.33
N ILE A 224 5.73 -1.88 -18.98
CA ILE A 224 5.36 -1.62 -17.58
C ILE A 224 4.94 -2.92 -16.90
N LEU A 225 4.13 -3.75 -17.57
CA LEU A 225 3.71 -5.05 -17.04
C LEU A 225 4.89 -5.98 -16.80
N LEU A 226 5.87 -6.05 -17.69
CA LEU A 226 7.07 -6.85 -17.52
C LEU A 226 7.89 -6.42 -16.32
N LEU A 227 8.05 -5.12 -16.10
CA LEU A 227 8.74 -4.59 -14.92
C LEU A 227 8.06 -5.00 -13.60
N MET A 228 6.73 -5.10 -13.59
CA MET A 228 5.99 -5.57 -12.40
C MET A 228 5.98 -7.11 -12.28
N HIS A 229 5.66 -7.81 -13.36
CA HIS A 229 5.43 -9.27 -13.33
C HIS A 229 6.73 -10.06 -13.41
N GLY A 230 7.67 -9.62 -14.26
CA GLY A 230 8.98 -10.25 -14.46
C GLY A 230 10.10 -9.69 -13.60
N GLY A 231 9.98 -8.42 -13.18
CA GLY A 231 10.98 -7.71 -12.38
C GLY A 231 10.56 -7.36 -10.95
N GLY A 232 9.31 -7.65 -10.56
CA GLY A 232 8.82 -7.49 -9.20
C GLY A 232 8.64 -6.05 -8.69
N LEU A 233 8.73 -5.03 -9.54
CA LEU A 233 8.57 -3.63 -9.13
C LEU A 233 7.12 -3.30 -8.76
N ARG A 234 6.94 -2.27 -7.92
CA ARG A 234 5.62 -1.66 -7.71
C ARG A 234 5.24 -0.80 -8.92
N GLU A 235 3.95 -0.74 -9.25
CA GLU A 235 3.45 0.06 -10.38
C GLU A 235 3.92 1.51 -10.37
N SER A 236 3.97 2.15 -9.19
CA SER A 236 4.44 3.52 -9.08
C SER A 236 5.96 3.64 -9.32
N GLU A 237 6.75 2.65 -8.94
CA GLU A 237 8.19 2.65 -9.15
C GLU A 237 8.53 2.56 -10.63
N THR A 238 7.78 1.77 -11.41
CA THR A 238 8.01 1.65 -12.88
C THR A 238 7.90 2.98 -13.60
N LEU A 239 7.01 3.89 -13.16
CA LEU A 239 6.78 5.18 -13.79
C LEU A 239 7.84 6.24 -13.45
N HIS A 240 8.81 5.93 -12.58
CA HIS A 240 9.99 6.76 -12.34
C HIS A 240 11.16 6.41 -13.26
N LEU A 241 11.06 5.36 -14.09
CA LEU A 241 12.10 4.98 -15.05
C LEU A 241 12.40 6.12 -16.01
N TRP A 242 13.68 6.44 -16.17
CA TRP A 242 14.18 7.34 -17.23
C TRP A 242 14.74 6.51 -18.37
N VAL A 243 14.82 7.12 -19.55
CA VAL A 243 15.32 6.42 -20.74
C VAL A 243 16.76 5.94 -20.54
N GLU A 244 17.59 6.75 -19.89
CA GLU A 244 19.01 6.47 -19.66
C GLU A 244 19.27 5.41 -18.57
N ASP A 245 18.23 5.00 -17.84
CA ASP A 245 18.32 3.99 -16.78
C ASP A 245 18.30 2.55 -17.31
N VAL A 246 18.14 2.41 -18.62
CA VAL A 246 18.09 1.11 -19.30
C VAL A 246 19.35 0.94 -20.14
N SER A 247 20.10 -0.10 -19.87
CA SER A 247 21.32 -0.46 -20.60
C SER A 247 21.33 -1.94 -20.95
N ILE A 248 22.22 -2.36 -21.84
CA ILE A 248 22.41 -3.78 -22.12
C ILE A 248 22.98 -4.44 -20.87
N ASP A 249 22.46 -5.63 -20.53
CA ASP A 249 22.98 -6.40 -19.41
C ASP A 249 24.37 -6.97 -19.78
N PRO A 250 25.42 -6.62 -19.03
CA PRO A 250 26.76 -7.12 -19.33
C PRO A 250 26.91 -8.63 -19.14
N LEU A 251 25.99 -9.27 -18.40
CA LEU A 251 25.99 -10.72 -18.18
C LEU A 251 25.15 -11.47 -19.22
N ASN A 252 24.20 -10.81 -19.87
CA ASN A 252 23.35 -11.36 -20.91
C ASN A 252 23.01 -10.31 -21.96
N ASN A 253 23.76 -10.26 -23.04
CA ASN A 253 23.58 -9.27 -24.12
C ASN A 253 22.19 -9.29 -24.79
N ASN A 254 21.39 -10.32 -24.57
CA ASN A 254 20.02 -10.40 -25.06
C ASN A 254 19.01 -9.76 -24.09
N SER A 255 19.44 -9.41 -22.90
CA SER A 255 18.61 -8.82 -21.84
C SER A 255 18.96 -7.37 -21.57
N MET A 256 18.09 -6.66 -20.85
CA MET A 256 18.35 -5.29 -20.39
C MET A 256 18.56 -5.26 -18.89
N LYS A 257 19.60 -4.54 -18.47
CA LYS A 257 19.78 -4.10 -17.11
C LYS A 257 18.98 -2.82 -16.90
N VAL A 258 18.05 -2.87 -15.93
CA VAL A 258 17.17 -1.75 -15.63
C VAL A 258 17.38 -1.32 -14.19
N ARG A 259 17.54 -0.01 -13.95
CA ARG A 259 17.73 0.60 -12.65
C ARG A 259 16.70 1.70 -12.46
N ILE A 260 15.93 1.64 -11.39
CA ILE A 260 14.98 2.70 -11.05
C ILE A 260 15.58 3.52 -9.92
N TYR A 261 16.02 4.72 -10.21
CA TYR A 261 16.62 5.59 -9.21
C TYR A 261 15.58 6.32 -8.36
N HIS A 262 15.96 6.62 -7.11
CA HIS A 262 15.12 7.44 -6.25
C HIS A 262 14.83 8.78 -6.95
N PRO A 263 13.55 9.22 -7.02
CA PRO A 263 13.19 10.37 -7.85
C PRO A 263 13.81 11.70 -7.40
N GLU A 264 14.21 11.82 -6.14
CA GLU A 264 14.85 13.02 -5.58
C GLU A 264 16.34 12.81 -5.43
N ASP A 265 16.75 11.83 -4.62
CA ASP A 265 18.12 11.64 -4.14
C ASP A 265 18.95 10.76 -5.08
N GLY A 266 18.32 10.05 -5.99
CA GLY A 266 19.00 9.21 -6.96
C GLY A 266 20.01 9.99 -7.79
N LYS A 267 21.10 9.33 -8.16
CA LYS A 267 22.16 9.92 -8.97
C LYS A 267 21.64 10.39 -10.33
N ALA A 268 22.02 11.59 -10.71
CA ALA A 268 21.73 12.15 -12.04
C ALA A 268 22.47 11.39 -13.14
N PRO A 269 21.96 11.37 -14.40
CA PRO A 269 22.57 10.62 -15.50
C PRO A 269 23.90 11.20 -15.96
N ASN A 270 24.71 10.35 -16.63
CA ASN A 270 25.93 10.73 -17.38
C ASN A 270 26.93 11.65 -16.62
N ASN A 271 27.09 11.40 -15.30
CA ASN A 271 27.99 12.19 -14.46
C ASN A 271 27.70 13.71 -14.48
N TRP A 272 26.45 14.09 -14.80
CA TRP A 272 26.02 15.47 -14.74
C TRP A 272 26.27 16.07 -13.36
N ARG A 273 26.74 17.31 -13.34
CA ARG A 273 26.92 18.12 -12.14
C ARG A 273 26.27 19.47 -12.37
N GLY A 274 25.33 19.82 -11.51
CA GLY A 274 24.70 21.12 -11.54
C GLY A 274 25.67 22.25 -11.22
N ARG A 275 25.27 23.49 -11.49
CA ARG A 275 26.06 24.71 -11.24
C ARG A 275 26.58 24.80 -9.80
N THR A 276 25.87 24.23 -8.84
CA THR A 276 26.26 24.19 -7.40
C THR A 276 26.94 22.88 -7.00
N GLY A 277 27.40 22.07 -7.96
CA GLY A 277 28.03 20.78 -7.70
C GLY A 277 27.05 19.65 -7.26
N LYS A 278 25.74 19.90 -7.28
CA LYS A 278 24.73 18.88 -6.97
C LYS A 278 24.69 17.80 -8.06
N THR A 279 24.44 16.55 -7.64
CA THR A 279 24.45 15.37 -8.50
C THR A 279 23.15 14.56 -8.42
N THR A 280 22.11 15.11 -7.77
CA THR A 280 20.83 14.43 -7.54
C THR A 280 19.86 14.61 -8.71
N ARG A 281 18.91 13.70 -8.84
CA ARG A 281 17.85 13.78 -9.85
C ARG A 281 16.93 14.98 -9.66
N ALA A 282 16.64 15.37 -8.42
CA ALA A 282 15.87 16.57 -8.14
C ALA A 282 16.56 17.82 -8.69
N ALA A 283 17.89 17.97 -8.49
CA ALA A 283 18.67 19.07 -9.02
C ALA A 283 18.72 19.05 -10.57
N TYR A 284 18.92 17.88 -11.15
CA TYR A 284 18.92 17.69 -12.60
C TYR A 284 17.57 18.07 -13.24
N LEU A 285 16.45 17.58 -12.69
CA LEU A 285 15.10 17.94 -13.17
C LEU A 285 14.85 19.43 -13.09
N LYS A 286 15.29 20.07 -12.00
CA LYS A 286 15.09 21.50 -11.80
C LYS A 286 15.91 22.35 -12.77
N GLU A 287 17.19 22.00 -12.96
CA GLU A 287 18.10 22.80 -13.79
C GLU A 287 17.85 22.56 -15.29
N GLN A 288 17.62 21.32 -15.72
CA GLN A 288 17.48 20.99 -17.15
C GLN A 288 16.06 21.16 -17.69
N TYR A 289 15.04 20.97 -16.84
CA TYR A 289 13.64 20.90 -17.28
C TYR A 289 12.70 21.85 -16.52
N ALA A 290 13.18 22.57 -15.52
CA ALA A 290 12.36 23.35 -14.59
C ALA A 290 11.23 22.50 -13.91
N LEU A 291 11.45 21.20 -13.75
CA LEU A 291 10.52 20.25 -13.17
C LEU A 291 10.87 19.93 -11.71
N SER A 292 9.84 19.49 -10.97
CA SER A 292 10.00 18.84 -9.66
C SER A 292 9.85 17.33 -9.79
N PRO A 293 10.47 16.53 -8.89
CA PRO A 293 10.28 15.09 -8.82
C PRO A 293 8.80 14.69 -8.69
N ARG A 294 8.38 13.62 -9.35
CA ARG A 294 6.96 13.23 -9.44
C ARG A 294 6.36 12.79 -8.11
N ASN A 295 7.16 12.32 -7.17
CA ASN A 295 6.72 11.94 -5.83
C ASN A 295 6.35 13.16 -4.96
N ASP A 296 6.90 14.35 -5.26
CA ASP A 296 6.59 15.61 -4.58
C ASP A 296 5.39 16.36 -5.21
N LEU A 297 4.95 15.96 -6.39
CA LEU A 297 3.80 16.56 -7.05
C LEU A 297 2.47 16.19 -6.38
N MET A 298 1.42 16.93 -6.72
CA MET A 298 0.05 16.71 -6.27
C MET A 298 -0.86 16.22 -7.40
N GLY A 299 -2.00 15.64 -7.03
CA GLY A 299 -3.06 15.25 -7.95
C GLY A 299 -2.65 14.16 -8.96
N LYS A 300 -3.14 14.25 -10.19
CA LYS A 300 -2.97 13.22 -11.24
C LYS A 300 -1.52 13.06 -11.73
N LYS A 301 -0.68 14.07 -11.56
CA LYS A 301 0.73 14.04 -12.00
C LYS A 301 1.63 13.31 -11.00
N ARG A 302 1.16 13.17 -9.76
CA ARG A 302 1.92 12.53 -8.70
C ARG A 302 2.13 11.05 -8.97
N VAL A 303 3.36 10.59 -8.77
CA VAL A 303 3.74 9.18 -8.71
C VAL A 303 4.51 8.97 -7.42
N GLY A 304 3.95 8.18 -6.49
CA GLY A 304 4.56 7.96 -5.18
C GLY A 304 5.78 7.04 -5.26
N TRP A 305 6.72 7.24 -4.34
CA TRP A 305 7.81 6.31 -4.07
C TRP A 305 7.56 5.61 -2.73
N LYS A 306 7.68 4.29 -2.68
CA LYS A 306 7.35 3.50 -1.49
C LYS A 306 8.52 2.69 -0.93
N SER A 307 9.54 2.42 -1.74
CA SER A 307 10.72 1.70 -1.28
C SER A 307 11.54 2.57 -0.33
N THR A 308 11.86 2.01 0.83
CA THR A 308 12.69 2.66 1.86
C THR A 308 14.12 2.14 1.86
N VAL A 309 14.44 1.22 0.96
CA VAL A 309 15.76 0.61 0.78
C VAL A 309 16.10 0.65 -0.68
N THR A 310 17.33 0.98 -0.98
CA THR A 310 17.92 0.99 -2.32
C THR A 310 19.09 0.00 -2.38
N ASP A 311 19.49 -0.42 -3.57
CA ASP A 311 20.53 -1.44 -3.77
C ASP A 311 21.96 -0.86 -3.79
N SER A 312 22.07 0.47 -3.83
CA SER A 312 23.35 1.14 -3.99
C SER A 312 23.35 2.52 -3.34
N LYS A 313 24.55 3.03 -3.04
CA LYS A 313 24.80 4.43 -2.64
C LYS A 313 24.37 5.45 -3.70
N ASP A 314 24.16 5.03 -4.93
CA ASP A 314 23.62 5.88 -6.01
C ASP A 314 22.09 5.95 -5.97
N GLU A 315 21.45 5.35 -4.96
CA GLU A 315 20.04 5.38 -4.64
C GLU A 315 19.15 4.86 -5.79
N TYR A 316 19.36 3.60 -6.21
CA TYR A 316 18.51 2.94 -7.20
C TYR A 316 18.01 1.56 -6.73
N LEU A 317 16.94 1.08 -7.36
CA LEU A 317 16.44 -0.29 -7.32
C LEU A 317 16.89 -1.01 -8.60
N GLU A 318 17.62 -2.10 -8.48
CA GLU A 318 18.01 -2.92 -9.63
C GLU A 318 16.92 -3.96 -9.93
N VAL A 319 16.52 -4.07 -11.19
CA VAL A 319 15.51 -5.05 -11.61
C VAL A 319 16.18 -6.40 -11.82
N HIS A 320 15.76 -7.39 -11.05
CA HIS A 320 16.22 -8.78 -11.18
C HIS A 320 15.14 -9.59 -11.93
N TRP A 321 15.38 -9.88 -13.20
CA TRP A 321 14.43 -10.60 -14.03
C TRP A 321 14.28 -12.06 -13.60
N PHE A 322 13.03 -12.50 -13.39
CA PHE A 322 12.78 -13.91 -13.07
C PHE A 322 11.43 -14.40 -13.63
N PRO A 323 11.44 -15.48 -14.47
CA PRO A 323 12.61 -16.04 -15.18
C PRO A 323 13.31 -15.05 -16.10
N ASN A 324 14.57 -15.33 -16.47
CA ASN A 324 15.42 -14.45 -17.30
C ASN A 324 14.78 -14.07 -18.64
N ILE A 325 13.94 -14.91 -19.20
CA ILE A 325 13.21 -14.66 -20.46
C ILE A 325 12.42 -13.34 -20.45
N PHE A 326 11.95 -12.87 -19.28
CA PHE A 326 11.27 -11.57 -19.19
C PHE A 326 12.20 -10.41 -19.52
N GLY A 327 13.49 -10.50 -19.16
CA GLY A 327 14.49 -9.51 -19.53
C GLY A 327 14.78 -9.47 -21.02
N GLU A 328 14.75 -10.62 -21.68
CA GLU A 328 14.95 -10.74 -23.14
C GLU A 328 13.72 -10.20 -23.91
N ILE A 329 12.50 -10.51 -23.45
CA ILE A 329 11.28 -9.95 -24.00
C ILE A 329 11.27 -8.44 -23.82
N PHE A 330 11.63 -7.96 -22.63
CA PHE A 330 11.75 -6.53 -22.35
C PHE A 330 12.75 -5.86 -23.31
N ALA A 331 13.91 -6.46 -23.55
CA ALA A 331 14.93 -5.94 -24.44
C ALA A 331 14.42 -5.76 -25.88
N ARG A 332 13.65 -6.71 -26.41
CA ARG A 332 13.05 -6.64 -27.74
C ARG A 332 12.05 -5.49 -27.84
N LEU A 333 11.09 -5.46 -26.89
CA LEU A 333 10.07 -4.41 -26.88
C LEU A 333 10.68 -3.01 -26.61
N TRP A 334 11.72 -2.93 -25.78
CA TRP A 334 12.38 -1.68 -25.47
C TRP A 334 13.03 -1.06 -26.71
N LYS A 335 13.70 -1.87 -27.54
CA LYS A 335 14.28 -1.43 -28.81
C LYS A 335 13.23 -0.84 -29.75
N ASP A 336 12.06 -1.47 -29.83
CA ASP A 336 10.98 -0.96 -30.67
C ASP A 336 10.33 0.29 -30.06
N TYR A 337 10.16 0.32 -28.73
CA TYR A 337 9.58 1.45 -28.04
C TYR A 337 10.43 2.72 -28.13
N ILE A 338 11.75 2.60 -27.99
CA ILE A 338 12.68 3.72 -28.13
C ILE A 338 12.55 4.41 -29.51
N ARG A 339 12.35 3.66 -30.59
CA ARG A 339 12.13 4.22 -31.93
C ARG A 339 10.97 5.21 -31.98
N PHE A 340 9.89 4.92 -31.24
CA PHE A 340 8.79 5.87 -31.13
C PHE A 340 9.12 7.07 -30.26
N LEU A 341 9.95 6.91 -29.25
CA LEU A 341 10.36 8.02 -28.38
C LEU A 341 11.27 9.03 -29.09
N THR A 342 12.08 8.59 -30.07
CA THR A 342 13.02 9.48 -30.78
C THR A 342 12.33 10.51 -31.68
N VAL A 343 11.09 10.23 -32.11
CA VAL A 343 10.32 11.12 -33.01
C VAL A 343 9.32 12.01 -32.26
N ILE A 344 9.22 11.87 -30.93
CA ILE A 344 8.28 12.63 -30.10
C ILE A 344 9.06 13.64 -29.25
N GLU A 345 8.73 14.91 -29.40
CA GLU A 345 9.29 15.97 -28.57
C GLU A 345 8.92 15.81 -27.12
N ARG A 346 9.91 15.90 -26.22
CA ARG A 346 9.75 15.71 -24.78
C ARG A 346 10.64 16.69 -24.03
N ASN A 347 10.08 17.33 -23.05
CA ASN A 347 10.81 18.21 -22.12
C ASN A 347 10.99 17.55 -20.74
N HIS A 348 11.26 16.26 -20.69
CA HIS A 348 11.49 15.49 -19.49
C HIS A 348 12.20 14.16 -19.80
N PRO A 349 12.91 13.54 -18.82
CA PRO A 349 13.68 12.31 -19.05
C PRO A 349 12.88 11.01 -18.91
N TYR A 350 11.62 11.05 -18.42
CA TYR A 350 10.84 9.85 -18.12
C TYR A 350 10.63 8.99 -19.36
N ALA A 351 10.79 7.65 -19.18
CA ALA A 351 10.69 6.67 -20.25
C ALA A 351 9.25 6.50 -20.76
N PHE A 352 8.29 6.38 -19.83
CA PHE A 352 6.90 6.14 -20.22
C PHE A 352 6.12 7.44 -20.39
N ILE A 353 5.56 7.60 -21.59
CA ILE A 353 4.87 8.83 -22.02
C ILE A 353 3.42 8.54 -22.42
N SER A 354 2.62 9.59 -22.45
CA SER A 354 1.27 9.55 -23.01
C SER A 354 1.33 9.62 -24.55
N PHE A 355 0.52 8.81 -25.22
CA PHE A 355 0.28 8.88 -26.66
C PHE A 355 -1.10 9.45 -26.99
N HIS A 356 -1.85 9.88 -25.99
CA HIS A 356 -3.14 10.54 -26.20
C HIS A 356 -2.91 11.90 -26.87
N ARG A 357 -3.73 12.21 -27.89
CA ARG A 357 -3.58 13.42 -28.74
C ARG A 357 -3.34 14.73 -27.98
N ASP A 358 -4.08 14.93 -26.86
CA ASP A 358 -4.01 16.17 -26.07
C ASP A 358 -2.82 16.19 -25.12
N HIS A 359 -2.12 15.06 -24.96
CA HIS A 359 -1.07 14.86 -23.97
C HIS A 359 0.15 14.10 -24.51
N ILE A 360 0.31 14.06 -25.84
CA ILE A 360 1.46 13.40 -26.48
C ILE A 360 2.76 13.92 -25.86
N GLY A 361 3.65 12.99 -25.56
CA GLY A 361 4.98 13.29 -25.01
C GLY A 361 5.00 13.68 -23.54
N LYS A 362 3.86 13.87 -22.85
CA LYS A 362 3.83 14.13 -21.40
C LYS A 362 4.08 12.86 -20.60
N PRO A 363 4.63 12.96 -19.35
CA PRO A 363 4.85 11.78 -18.50
C PRO A 363 3.57 10.99 -18.30
N TYR A 364 3.65 9.67 -18.46
CA TYR A 364 2.50 8.77 -18.28
C TYR A 364 2.06 8.73 -16.83
N THR A 365 0.75 8.79 -16.56
CA THR A 365 0.19 8.87 -15.21
C THR A 365 -0.28 7.50 -14.69
N LEU A 366 -0.32 7.32 -13.37
CA LEU A 366 -0.86 6.11 -12.73
C LEU A 366 -2.32 5.87 -13.12
N ASN A 367 -3.14 6.94 -13.15
CA ASN A 367 -4.55 6.81 -13.52
C ASN A 367 -4.72 6.31 -14.94
N ALA A 368 -3.94 6.85 -15.89
CA ALA A 368 -3.97 6.41 -17.28
C ALA A 368 -3.52 4.94 -17.42
N PHE A 369 -2.52 4.51 -16.64
CA PHE A 369 -2.13 3.10 -16.59
C PHE A 369 -3.25 2.21 -16.02
N HIS A 370 -3.90 2.63 -14.93
CA HIS A 370 -5.04 1.89 -14.37
C HIS A 370 -6.20 1.78 -15.36
N ASP A 371 -6.47 2.83 -16.13
CA ASP A 371 -7.50 2.81 -17.17
C ASP A 371 -7.13 1.83 -18.29
N SER A 372 -5.88 1.86 -18.77
CA SER A 372 -5.38 0.91 -19.77
C SER A 372 -5.40 -0.54 -19.26
N TYR A 373 -5.00 -0.77 -18.03
CA TYR A 373 -5.03 -2.07 -17.36
C TYR A 373 -6.46 -2.62 -17.27
N ARG A 374 -7.42 -1.79 -16.86
CA ARG A 374 -8.85 -2.16 -16.80
C ARG A 374 -9.41 -2.51 -18.19
N GLN A 375 -9.08 -1.72 -19.21
CA GLN A 375 -9.47 -2.01 -20.59
C GLN A 375 -8.84 -3.32 -21.10
N GLY A 376 -7.59 -3.59 -20.73
CA GLY A 376 -6.92 -4.85 -21.03
C GLY A 376 -7.65 -6.06 -20.43
N LEU A 377 -8.00 -6.01 -19.14
CA LEU A 377 -8.81 -7.07 -18.52
C LEU A 377 -10.15 -7.25 -19.19
N LYS A 378 -10.84 -6.15 -19.52
CA LYS A 378 -12.14 -6.20 -20.20
C LYS A 378 -12.06 -6.87 -21.57
N ARG A 379 -10.98 -6.67 -22.35
CA ARG A 379 -10.80 -7.31 -23.68
C ARG A 379 -10.73 -8.83 -23.59
N ILE A 380 -10.27 -9.37 -22.48
CA ILE A 380 -10.22 -10.84 -22.22
C ILE A 380 -11.38 -11.32 -21.34
N GLY A 381 -12.46 -10.54 -21.22
CA GLY A 381 -13.67 -10.92 -20.48
C GLY A 381 -13.51 -10.91 -18.94
N LEU A 382 -12.42 -10.32 -18.41
CA LEU A 382 -12.17 -10.25 -16.98
C LEU A 382 -12.53 -8.86 -16.41
N THR A 383 -12.94 -8.85 -15.13
CA THR A 383 -13.19 -7.61 -14.38
C THR A 383 -12.14 -7.40 -13.29
N PRO A 384 -11.67 -6.16 -13.04
CA PRO A 384 -10.74 -5.88 -11.98
C PRO A 384 -11.28 -6.33 -10.62
N CYS A 385 -10.58 -7.24 -9.96
CA CYS A 385 -10.97 -7.76 -8.66
C CYS A 385 -9.73 -8.08 -7.82
N LYS A 386 -9.54 -7.34 -6.72
CA LYS A 386 -8.38 -7.54 -5.84
C LYS A 386 -8.39 -8.90 -5.15
N SER A 387 -9.57 -9.41 -4.78
CA SER A 387 -9.71 -10.72 -4.14
C SER A 387 -9.43 -11.89 -5.08
N GLN A 388 -9.43 -11.65 -6.39
CA GLN A 388 -9.08 -12.64 -7.41
C GLN A 388 -7.69 -12.41 -8.02
N GLY A 389 -6.91 -11.46 -7.50
CA GLY A 389 -5.59 -11.15 -8.03
C GLY A 389 -5.59 -10.32 -9.31
N LEU A 390 -6.75 -9.85 -9.79
CA LEU A 390 -6.86 -9.06 -11.02
C LEU A 390 -6.60 -7.57 -10.76
N SER A 391 -5.39 -7.28 -10.30
CA SER A 391 -4.93 -5.92 -9.99
C SER A 391 -3.46 -5.73 -10.34
N PRO A 392 -2.98 -4.51 -10.63
CA PRO A 392 -1.57 -4.26 -10.96
C PRO A 392 -0.61 -4.76 -9.87
N HIS A 393 -0.95 -4.59 -8.60
CA HIS A 393 -0.08 -5.01 -7.49
C HIS A 393 0.08 -6.53 -7.40
N SER A 394 -0.88 -7.31 -7.86
CA SER A 394 -0.86 -8.78 -7.86
C SER A 394 0.24 -9.36 -8.74
N HIS A 395 0.71 -8.65 -9.77
CA HIS A 395 1.84 -9.05 -10.59
C HIS A 395 3.15 -9.13 -9.79
N ARG A 396 3.37 -8.20 -8.87
CA ARG A 396 4.49 -8.25 -7.94
C ARG A 396 4.35 -9.43 -6.95
N HIS A 397 3.13 -9.76 -6.55
CA HIS A 397 2.87 -10.96 -5.75
C HIS A 397 3.20 -12.23 -6.54
N SER A 398 2.84 -12.31 -7.82
CA SER A 398 3.24 -13.44 -8.69
C SER A 398 4.77 -13.59 -8.78
N TYR A 399 5.49 -12.48 -8.93
CA TYR A 399 6.95 -12.50 -8.94
C TYR A 399 7.52 -13.09 -7.64
N GLY A 400 7.09 -12.60 -6.48
CA GLY A 400 7.55 -13.12 -5.18
C GLY A 400 7.20 -14.60 -4.97
N ARG A 401 6.01 -15.03 -5.39
CA ARG A 401 5.59 -16.43 -5.34
C ARG A 401 6.40 -17.33 -6.27
N ARG A 402 6.71 -16.87 -7.49
CA ARG A 402 7.59 -17.63 -8.42
C ARG A 402 8.98 -17.85 -7.84
N LEU A 403 9.60 -16.82 -7.26
CA LEU A 403 10.88 -16.94 -6.57
C LEU A 403 10.83 -17.98 -5.46
N ARG A 404 9.78 -17.95 -4.64
CA ARG A 404 9.60 -18.92 -3.57
C ARG A 404 9.42 -20.36 -4.10
N ARG A 405 8.52 -20.55 -5.10
CA ARG A 405 8.29 -21.87 -5.71
C ARG A 405 9.56 -22.45 -6.37
N ALA A 406 10.44 -21.58 -6.83
CA ALA A 406 11.75 -21.96 -7.34
C ALA A 406 12.80 -22.25 -6.25
N GLY A 407 12.43 -22.19 -4.97
CA GLY A 407 13.33 -22.47 -3.85
C GLY A 407 14.38 -21.38 -3.57
N ILE A 408 14.18 -20.17 -4.08
CA ILE A 408 15.11 -19.06 -3.85
C ILE A 408 15.10 -18.67 -2.36
N PRO A 409 16.30 -18.51 -1.73
CA PRO A 409 16.40 -18.14 -0.33
C PRO A 409 15.70 -16.81 0.00
N GLU A 410 15.08 -16.73 1.19
CA GLU A 410 14.30 -15.55 1.62
C GLU A 410 15.11 -14.25 1.58
N VAL A 411 16.40 -14.29 1.92
CA VAL A 411 17.27 -13.11 1.87
C VAL A 411 17.42 -12.58 0.44
N VAL A 412 17.48 -13.47 -0.55
CA VAL A 412 17.53 -13.10 -1.97
C VAL A 412 16.19 -12.55 -2.43
N ILE A 413 15.07 -13.20 -2.05
CA ILE A 413 13.70 -12.69 -2.33
C ILE A 413 13.52 -11.28 -1.76
N LYS A 414 14.00 -11.06 -0.52
CA LYS A 414 14.01 -9.74 0.12
C LYS A 414 14.70 -8.69 -0.75
N LYS A 415 15.88 -9.01 -1.25
CA LYS A 415 16.65 -8.13 -2.13
C LYS A 415 15.91 -7.85 -3.44
N CYS A 416 15.46 -8.90 -4.12
CA CYS A 416 14.73 -8.77 -5.40
C CYS A 416 13.43 -7.94 -5.27
N LEU A 417 12.79 -7.98 -4.11
CA LEU A 417 11.57 -7.21 -3.82
C LEU A 417 11.84 -5.86 -3.13
N HIS A 418 13.09 -5.50 -2.84
CA HIS A 418 13.47 -4.25 -2.16
C HIS A 418 12.69 -4.04 -0.86
N HIS A 419 12.63 -5.08 0.00
CA HIS A 419 11.96 -5.04 1.29
C HIS A 419 12.92 -4.61 2.40
N ALA A 420 12.50 -3.68 3.26
CA ALA A 420 13.29 -3.23 4.39
C ALA A 420 13.45 -4.33 5.46
N SER A 421 12.37 -5.07 5.75
CA SER A 421 12.37 -6.14 6.76
C SER A 421 12.06 -7.51 6.17
N LEU A 422 12.53 -8.58 6.83
CA LEU A 422 12.12 -9.94 6.50
C LEU A 422 10.63 -10.18 6.78
N GLU A 423 10.05 -9.51 7.77
CA GLU A 423 8.62 -9.59 8.09
C GLU A 423 7.73 -9.20 6.90
N SER A 424 8.19 -8.27 6.05
CA SER A 424 7.46 -7.90 4.82
C SER A 424 7.35 -9.03 3.81
N GLN A 425 8.14 -10.11 3.97
CA GLN A 425 8.12 -11.27 3.10
C GLN A 425 7.18 -12.38 3.56
N ILE A 426 6.78 -12.38 4.84
CA ILE A 426 5.87 -13.38 5.39
C ILE A 426 4.64 -13.54 4.49
N VAL A 427 4.18 -12.44 3.91
CA VAL A 427 3.07 -12.43 2.95
C VAL A 427 3.34 -13.30 1.71
N TYR A 428 4.59 -13.43 1.27
CA TYR A 428 4.99 -14.24 0.10
C TYR A 428 5.48 -15.63 0.49
N THR A 429 6.05 -15.78 1.69
CA THR A 429 6.63 -17.03 2.18
C THR A 429 5.62 -17.89 2.95
N SER A 430 4.52 -17.33 3.43
CA SER A 430 3.42 -18.09 4.05
C SER A 430 2.77 -19.02 3.02
N PRO A 431 2.53 -20.30 3.38
CA PRO A 431 1.82 -21.21 2.50
C PRO A 431 0.40 -20.76 2.25
N THR A 432 -0.09 -20.96 1.03
CA THR A 432 -1.50 -20.74 0.70
C THR A 432 -2.39 -21.78 1.37
N ALA A 433 -3.67 -21.49 1.54
CA ALA A 433 -4.62 -22.48 2.05
C ALA A 433 -4.62 -23.78 1.23
N LYS A 434 -4.45 -23.67 -0.10
CA LYS A 434 -4.32 -24.81 -1.00
C LYS A 434 -3.03 -25.61 -0.76
N GLU A 435 -1.90 -24.93 -0.58
CA GLU A 435 -0.61 -25.57 -0.26
C GLU A 435 -0.69 -26.27 1.12
N VAL A 436 -1.28 -25.61 2.13
CA VAL A 436 -1.53 -26.23 3.45
C VAL A 436 -2.38 -27.49 3.30
N SER A 437 -3.51 -27.41 2.60
CA SER A 437 -4.38 -28.57 2.37
C SER A 437 -3.65 -29.70 1.63
N SER A 438 -2.84 -29.37 0.62
CA SER A 438 -2.05 -30.35 -0.12
C SER A 438 -1.02 -31.06 0.76
N ILE A 439 -0.29 -30.28 1.59
CA ILE A 439 0.70 -30.83 2.53
C ILE A 439 0.01 -31.73 3.58
N LEU A 440 -1.13 -31.27 4.13
CA LEU A 440 -1.88 -32.06 5.09
C LEU A 440 -2.45 -33.33 4.48
N ASN A 441 -2.94 -33.28 3.24
CA ASN A 441 -3.42 -34.47 2.53
C ASN A 441 -2.29 -35.47 2.27
N ALA A 442 -1.12 -35.00 1.82
CA ALA A 442 0.04 -35.85 1.62
C ALA A 442 0.52 -36.49 2.93
N ALA A 443 0.57 -35.71 4.02
CA ALA A 443 0.89 -36.23 5.34
C ALA A 443 -0.17 -37.25 5.84
N SER A 444 -1.45 -37.00 5.60
CA SER A 444 -2.53 -37.92 5.96
C SER A 444 -2.41 -39.26 5.20
N ILE A 445 -2.09 -39.21 3.90
CA ILE A 445 -1.85 -40.44 3.11
C ILE A 445 -0.65 -41.22 3.68
N SER A 446 0.44 -40.53 4.06
CA SER A 446 1.60 -41.17 4.64
C SER A 446 1.33 -41.82 6.01
N LEU A 447 0.40 -41.27 6.78
CA LEU A 447 -0.04 -41.87 8.06
C LEU A 447 -0.98 -43.05 7.85
N LEU A 448 -1.66 -43.13 6.71
CA LEU A 448 -2.59 -44.22 6.36
C LEU A 448 -1.91 -45.39 5.62
N THR A 449 -0.71 -45.15 5.03
CA THR A 449 0.09 -46.23 4.40
C THR A 449 0.91 -46.94 5.48
N PRO A 450 0.65 -48.22 5.78
CA PRO A 450 1.48 -48.98 6.73
C PRO A 450 2.91 -49.11 6.19
N THR A 451 3.87 -48.51 6.87
CA THR A 451 5.27 -48.85 6.68
C THR A 451 5.49 -50.27 7.27
N GLU A 452 6.07 -51.19 6.52
CA GLU A 452 6.22 -52.62 6.83
C GLU A 452 6.95 -52.97 8.16
N SER A 453 7.08 -52.05 9.11
CA SER A 453 7.84 -52.26 10.35
C SER A 453 7.27 -51.61 11.62
N VAL A 454 5.97 -51.36 11.70
CA VAL A 454 5.37 -50.90 12.96
C VAL A 454 4.41 -51.96 13.48
N ASP A 455 4.68 -52.40 14.73
CA ASP A 455 3.84 -53.33 15.51
C ASP A 455 2.35 -53.06 15.30
N GLN A 456 1.63 -54.10 14.91
CA GLN A 456 0.16 -54.11 14.62
C GLN A 456 -0.71 -53.71 15.83
N THR A 457 -0.19 -53.21 16.93
CA THR A 457 -0.90 -52.97 18.17
C THR A 457 -1.38 -51.55 18.40
N SER A 458 -1.16 -50.61 17.46
CA SER A 458 -1.66 -49.24 17.61
C SER A 458 -2.26 -48.67 16.33
N ILE A 459 -3.41 -49.20 15.90
CA ILE A 459 -4.28 -48.46 14.99
C ILE A 459 -4.72 -47.21 15.76
N PRO A 460 -4.44 -45.98 15.26
CA PRO A 460 -4.89 -44.78 15.93
C PRO A 460 -6.38 -44.81 16.15
N SER A 461 -6.86 -44.53 17.36
CA SER A 461 -8.28 -44.63 17.77
C SER A 461 -9.25 -43.85 16.85
N TRP A 462 -8.74 -42.85 16.15
CA TRP A 462 -9.51 -42.05 15.17
C TRP A 462 -9.74 -42.79 13.83
N LEU A 463 -8.97 -43.84 13.47
CA LEU A 463 -9.24 -44.70 12.30
C LEU A 463 -10.48 -45.57 12.55
N VAL A 464 -10.75 -45.95 13.81
CA VAL A 464 -11.95 -46.67 14.20
C VAL A 464 -13.20 -45.86 13.90
N LEU A 465 -13.12 -44.53 14.00
CA LEU A 465 -14.21 -43.63 13.61
C LEU A 465 -14.56 -43.69 12.12
N MET A 466 -13.59 -44.02 11.25
CA MET A 466 -13.85 -44.19 9.82
C MET A 466 -14.44 -45.54 9.45
N GLU A 467 -14.08 -46.62 10.18
CA GLU A 467 -14.59 -47.98 9.93
C GLU A 467 -16.07 -48.14 10.41
N HIS A 468 -16.41 -47.53 11.53
CA HIS A 468 -17.75 -47.58 12.06
C HIS A 468 -18.68 -46.43 11.62
N GLY A 469 -18.12 -45.49 10.85
CA GLY A 469 -18.83 -44.30 10.40
C GLY A 469 -19.30 -43.44 11.57
N PHE A 470 -20.15 -42.45 11.28
CA PHE A 470 -20.80 -41.64 12.30
C PHE A 470 -22.03 -42.33 12.92
N SER A 471 -22.24 -43.64 12.70
CA SER A 471 -23.42 -44.37 13.15
C SER A 471 -23.64 -44.33 14.65
N ASP A 472 -22.57 -44.27 15.46
CA ASP A 472 -22.69 -44.14 16.93
C ASP A 472 -22.95 -42.70 17.38
N ILE A 473 -22.54 -41.70 16.56
CA ILE A 473 -22.72 -40.27 16.85
C ILE A 473 -24.00 -39.76 16.20
N ASP A 474 -24.41 -40.35 15.07
CA ASP A 474 -25.61 -40.01 14.30
C ASP A 474 -26.40 -41.30 13.93
N PRO A 475 -26.91 -42.06 14.93
CA PRO A 475 -27.55 -43.34 14.68
C PRO A 475 -28.83 -43.24 13.85
N VAL A 476 -29.40 -42.08 13.72
CA VAL A 476 -30.61 -41.79 12.92
C VAL A 476 -30.27 -41.24 11.52
N GLY A 477 -28.99 -40.97 11.23
CA GLY A 477 -28.54 -40.44 9.94
C GLY A 477 -29.03 -39.02 9.62
N LEU A 478 -29.19 -38.18 10.67
CA LEU A 478 -29.62 -36.78 10.53
C LEU A 478 -28.65 -35.94 9.76
N PHE A 479 -27.36 -36.21 9.93
CA PHE A 479 -26.24 -35.43 9.31
C PHE A 479 -25.60 -36.19 8.15
N THR A 480 -25.47 -37.51 8.25
CA THR A 480 -24.71 -38.37 7.32
C THR A 480 -25.55 -39.23 6.40
N GLY A 481 -26.86 -39.34 6.65
CA GLY A 481 -27.79 -40.15 5.84
C GLY A 481 -27.99 -39.61 4.42
N LYS A 482 -28.47 -40.50 3.51
CA LYS A 482 -28.75 -40.14 2.09
C LYS A 482 -29.73 -38.98 1.93
N ASN A 483 -30.49 -38.62 2.96
CA ASN A 483 -31.35 -37.44 2.99
C ASN A 483 -31.19 -36.71 4.36
N PRO A 484 -30.16 -35.88 4.55
CA PRO A 484 -30.00 -35.16 5.81
C PRO A 484 -31.21 -34.25 6.09
N LYS A 485 -31.84 -34.43 7.24
CA LYS A 485 -33.08 -33.73 7.64
C LYS A 485 -32.88 -32.34 8.23
N LEU A 486 -31.62 -31.84 8.29
CA LEU A 486 -31.27 -30.52 8.88
C LEU A 486 -31.88 -29.31 8.15
N GLY A 487 -32.35 -29.48 6.92
CA GLY A 487 -32.97 -28.40 6.14
C GLY A 487 -34.48 -28.19 6.42
N LYS A 488 -35.09 -28.92 7.37
CA LYS A 488 -36.52 -28.83 7.68
C LYS A 488 -36.85 -28.37 9.12
N ILE A 489 -35.88 -27.93 9.89
CA ILE A 489 -36.06 -27.47 11.28
C ILE A 489 -35.77 -25.95 11.41
N LEU A 490 -35.83 -25.18 10.32
CA LEU A 490 -35.89 -23.73 10.38
C LEU A 490 -37.13 -23.24 9.66
#